data_6d71c4044663e4836b42a5fe50c76139
#
_entry.id   6d71c4044663e4836b42a5fe50c76139
#
_cell.length_a   1.000
_cell.length_b   1.000
_cell.length_c   1.000
_cell.angle_alpha   90.00
_cell.angle_beta   90.00
_cell.angle_gamma   90.00
#
_symmetry.space_group_name_H-M   'P 1'
#
loop_
_entity.id
_entity.type
_entity.pdbx_description
1 polymer ?
#
loop_
_entity_poly.entity_id
_entity_poly.type
_entity_poly.pdbx_seq_one_letter_code
_entity_poly.pdbx_strand_id
1 'polypeptide(L)' 'MSQKLNPGSYVVGLKQSIKAINGGRAKKVYLAADADFYVSAKVSDACADNGVDIEVSFTMEELGKMCRIDVGAAVVTIM' A
#
# COMPACT_ATOMS: atom_id res chain seq x y z
N MET A 1 16.33 -5.42 12.69
CA MET A 1 15.05 -4.70 12.84
C MET A 1 13.99 -5.36 11.99
N SER A 2 12.79 -5.45 12.51
CA SER A 2 11.70 -6.12 11.84
C SER A 2 11.11 -5.25 10.72
N GLN A 3 10.87 -5.85 9.55
CA GLN A 3 10.17 -5.20 8.45
C GLN A 3 8.66 -5.42 8.52
N LYS A 4 8.21 -6.19 9.51
CA LYS A 4 6.80 -6.55 9.62
C LYS A 4 5.98 -5.40 10.18
N LEU A 5 4.78 -5.24 9.63
CA LEU A 5 3.87 -4.18 10.05
C LEU A 5 2.99 -4.66 11.21
N ASN A 6 2.58 -3.72 12.05
CA ASN A 6 1.69 -4.04 13.17
C ASN A 6 0.26 -4.24 12.66
N PRO A 7 -0.41 -5.34 13.05
CA PRO A 7 -1.80 -5.53 12.67
C PRO A 7 -2.68 -4.37 13.14
N GLY A 8 -3.61 -3.96 12.29
CA GLY A 8 -4.53 -2.88 12.61
C GLY A 8 -4.03 -1.49 12.27
N SER A 9 -2.72 -1.33 11.97
CA SER A 9 -2.14 -0.04 11.61
C SER A 9 -1.94 0.12 10.11
N TYR A 10 -2.47 -0.79 9.32
CA TYR A 10 -2.37 -0.75 7.87
C TYR A 10 -3.55 -1.48 7.23
N VAL A 11 -3.77 -1.20 5.95
CA VAL A 11 -4.73 -1.94 5.13
C VAL A 11 -4.03 -2.46 3.89
N VAL A 12 -4.51 -3.58 3.37
CA VAL A 12 -3.91 -4.26 2.22
C VAL A 12 -4.91 -4.28 1.08
N GLY A 13 -4.42 -4.04 -0.12
CA GLY A 13 -5.22 -4.13 -1.33
C GLY A 13 -5.66 -2.78 -1.84
N LEU A 14 -6.03 -2.77 -3.13
CA LEU A 14 -6.35 -1.52 -3.82
C LEU A 14 -7.57 -0.82 -3.23
N LYS A 15 -8.67 -1.55 -3.08
CA LYS A 15 -9.93 -0.95 -2.63
C LYS A 15 -9.80 -0.34 -1.25
N GLN A 16 -9.20 -1.08 -0.32
CA GLN A 16 -9.02 -0.61 1.05
C GLN A 16 -8.05 0.57 1.11
N SER A 17 -6.98 0.51 0.32
CA SER A 17 -6.00 1.58 0.29
C SER A 17 -6.60 2.89 -0.25
N ILE A 18 -7.33 2.81 -1.35
CA ILE A 18 -7.99 4.00 -1.93
C ILE A 18 -8.94 4.61 -0.90
N LYS A 19 -9.69 3.78 -0.20
CA LYS A 19 -10.64 4.24 0.80
C LYS A 19 -9.91 4.97 1.94
N ALA A 20 -8.81 4.41 2.41
CA ALA A 20 -8.02 5.04 3.48
C ALA A 20 -7.38 6.36 3.02
N ILE A 21 -6.86 6.39 1.79
CA ILE A 21 -6.24 7.58 1.23
C ILE A 21 -7.28 8.70 1.11
N ASN A 22 -8.42 8.41 0.50
CA ASN A 22 -9.46 9.41 0.29
C ASN A 22 -10.13 9.83 1.59
N GLY A 23 -10.09 8.99 2.62
CA GLY A 23 -10.63 9.32 3.93
C GLY A 23 -9.68 10.11 4.82
N GLY A 24 -8.49 10.43 4.32
CA GLY A 24 -7.53 11.23 5.07
C GLY A 24 -6.83 10.44 6.18
N ARG A 25 -6.87 9.11 6.14
CA ARG A 25 -6.29 8.27 7.19
C ARG A 25 -4.92 7.71 6.83
N ALA A 26 -4.52 7.83 5.58
CA ALA A 26 -3.26 7.25 5.12
C ALA A 26 -2.08 8.13 5.50
N LYS A 27 -1.07 7.52 6.12
CA LYS A 27 0.19 8.20 6.43
C LYS A 27 1.21 7.98 5.33
N LYS A 28 1.25 6.77 4.77
CA LYS A 28 2.20 6.40 3.74
C LYS A 28 1.64 5.22 2.97
N VAL A 29 2.00 5.11 1.70
CA VAL A 29 1.57 4.02 0.84
C VAL A 29 2.78 3.28 0.29
N TYR A 30 2.78 1.95 0.39
CA TYR A 30 3.73 1.09 -0.28
C TYR A 30 3.07 0.51 -1.52
N LEU A 31 3.60 0.82 -2.67
CA LEU A 31 3.11 0.29 -3.94
C LEU A 31 4.13 -0.71 -4.45
N ALA A 32 3.68 -1.92 -4.79
CA ALA A 32 4.58 -2.94 -5.30
C ALA A 32 5.21 -2.52 -6.62
N ALA A 33 6.50 -2.74 -6.75
CA ALA A 33 7.23 -2.37 -7.97
C ALA A 33 6.73 -3.16 -9.19
N ASP A 34 6.18 -4.35 -8.96
CA ASP A 34 5.64 -5.21 -10.01
C ASP A 34 4.10 -5.24 -10.04
N ALA A 35 3.44 -4.25 -9.42
CA ALA A 35 2.00 -4.10 -9.52
C ALA A 35 1.61 -3.75 -10.96
N ASP A 36 0.42 -4.19 -11.40
CA ASP A 36 0.01 -3.87 -12.75
C ASP A 36 -0.30 -2.37 -12.89
N PHE A 37 -0.39 -1.93 -14.14
CA PHE A 37 -0.56 -0.51 -14.44
C PHE A 37 -1.86 0.06 -13.86
N TYR A 38 -2.93 -0.72 -13.87
CA TYR A 38 -4.22 -0.27 -13.36
C TYR A 38 -4.13 0.10 -11.88
N VAL A 39 -3.53 -0.78 -11.09
CA VAL A 39 -3.35 -0.56 -9.65
C VAL A 39 -2.44 0.64 -9.43
N SER A 40 -1.33 0.67 -10.13
CA SER A 40 -0.34 1.74 -9.99
C SER A 40 -0.96 3.11 -10.30
N ALA A 41 -1.72 3.22 -11.38
CA ALA A 41 -2.36 4.48 -11.77
C ALA A 41 -3.39 4.94 -10.74
N LYS A 42 -4.23 4.02 -10.25
CA LYS A 42 -5.25 4.36 -9.26
C LYS A 42 -4.64 4.86 -7.96
N VAL A 43 -3.60 4.18 -7.49
CA VAL A 43 -2.93 4.55 -6.25
C VAL A 43 -2.21 5.89 -6.40
N SER A 44 -1.51 6.08 -7.52
CA SER A 44 -0.79 7.33 -7.76
C SER A 44 -1.73 8.52 -7.81
N ASP A 45 -2.87 8.38 -8.47
CA ASP A 45 -3.86 9.45 -8.56
C ASP A 45 -4.41 9.81 -7.18
N ALA A 46 -4.78 8.80 -6.39
CA ALA A 46 -5.34 9.04 -5.06
C ALA A 46 -4.32 9.70 -4.14
N CYS A 47 -3.07 9.24 -4.19
CA CYS A 47 -2.02 9.81 -3.35
C CYS A 47 -1.69 11.24 -3.76
N ALA A 48 -1.66 11.53 -5.06
CA ALA A 48 -1.42 12.89 -5.55
C ALA A 48 -2.52 13.85 -5.08
N ASP A 49 -3.77 13.39 -5.15
CA ASP A 49 -4.91 14.22 -4.74
C ASP A 49 -4.92 14.50 -3.24
N ASN A 50 -4.31 13.63 -2.44
CA ASN A 50 -4.36 13.73 -0.98
C ASN A 50 -2.99 14.02 -0.34
N GLY A 51 -1.95 14.22 -1.13
CA GLY A 51 -0.62 14.55 -0.62
C GLY A 51 0.02 13.44 0.19
N VAL A 52 -0.20 12.18 -0.20
CA VAL A 52 0.34 11.02 0.51
C VAL A 52 1.57 10.50 -0.23
N ASP A 53 2.65 10.21 0.50
CA ASP A 53 3.87 9.69 -0.07
C ASP A 53 3.71 8.23 -0.48
N ILE A 54 4.32 7.87 -1.61
CA ILE A 54 4.35 6.50 -2.11
C ILE A 54 5.79 6.01 -2.13
N GLU A 55 5.99 4.80 -1.64
CA GLU A 55 7.27 4.13 -1.74
C GLU A 55 7.13 2.89 -2.64
N VAL A 56 8.04 2.74 -3.62
CA VAL A 56 8.00 1.65 -4.60
C VAL A 56 9.30 0.85 -4.50
N SER A 57 9.64 0.41 -3.29
CA SER A 57 10.90 -0.29 -3.03
C SER A 57 10.74 -1.80 -2.90
N PHE A 58 9.51 -2.30 -2.85
CA PHE A 58 9.24 -3.70 -2.58
C PHE A 58 8.41 -4.33 -3.69
N THR A 59 8.59 -5.65 -3.88
CA THR A 59 7.76 -6.42 -4.78
C THR A 59 6.45 -6.83 -4.07
N MET A 60 5.50 -7.36 -4.85
CA MET A 60 4.26 -7.88 -4.28
C MET A 60 4.53 -8.97 -3.24
N GLU A 61 5.48 -9.84 -3.52
CA GLU A 61 5.84 -10.91 -2.59
C GLU A 61 6.38 -10.34 -1.28
N GLU A 62 7.25 -9.34 -1.38
CA GLU A 62 7.84 -8.72 -0.19
C GLU A 62 6.79 -8.00 0.64
N LEU A 63 5.89 -7.29 0.01
CA LEU A 63 4.81 -6.60 0.72
C LEU A 63 3.88 -7.60 1.41
N GLY A 64 3.59 -8.73 0.75
CA GLY A 64 2.80 -9.79 1.36
C GLY A 64 3.45 -10.32 2.63
N LYS A 65 4.76 -10.54 2.58
CA LYS A 65 5.50 -11.00 3.76
C LYS A 65 5.49 -9.98 4.88
N MET A 66 5.60 -8.71 4.55
CA MET A 66 5.54 -7.64 5.56
C MET A 66 4.19 -7.61 6.27
N CYS A 67 3.13 -7.96 5.55
CA CYS A 67 1.77 -8.02 6.10
C CYS A 67 1.44 -9.37 6.72
N ARG A 68 2.36 -10.33 6.68
CA ARG A 68 2.18 -11.69 7.24
C ARG A 68 1.02 -12.44 6.58
N ILE A 69 0.86 -12.27 5.27
CA ILE A 69 -0.14 -13.00 4.50
C ILE A 69 0.57 -13.94 3.52
N ASP A 70 -0.15 -14.98 3.08
CA ASP A 70 0.41 -16.01 2.23
C ASP A 70 0.44 -15.64 0.75
N VAL A 71 -0.17 -14.54 0.39
CA VAL A 71 -0.24 -14.07 -0.99
C VAL A 71 0.45 -12.73 -1.11
N GLY A 72 0.77 -12.34 -2.33
CA GLY A 72 1.36 -11.03 -2.57
C GLY A 72 0.39 -9.90 -2.35
N ALA A 73 0.92 -8.72 -2.08
CA ALA A 73 0.12 -7.50 -1.90
C ALA A 73 0.59 -6.46 -2.92
N ALA A 74 -0.32 -5.97 -3.74
CA ALA A 74 0.02 -4.95 -4.74
C ALA A 74 0.18 -3.58 -4.10
N VAL A 75 -0.57 -3.30 -3.05
CA VAL A 75 -0.51 -2.01 -2.35
C VAL A 75 -0.85 -2.22 -0.88
N VAL A 76 -0.11 -1.50 -0.03
CA VAL A 76 -0.32 -1.51 1.42
C VAL A 76 -0.31 -0.05 1.87
N THR A 77 -1.31 0.33 2.64
CA THR A 77 -1.42 1.71 3.14
C THR A 77 -1.27 1.72 4.66
N ILE A 78 -0.33 2.52 5.13
CA ILE A 78 -0.10 2.71 6.56
C ILE A 78 -1.01 3.82 7.05
N MET A 79 -1.67 3.57 8.15
CA MET A 79 -2.60 4.54 8.75
C MET A 79 -2.13 5.09 10.07
#